data_cabf7e823c53183c731909979a9ca7f8
#
_entry.id   cabf7e823c53183c731909979a9ca7f8
#
_cell.length_a   1.000
_cell.length_b   1.000
_cell.length_c   1.000
_cell.angle_alpha   90.00
_cell.angle_beta   90.00
_cell.angle_gamma   90.00
#
_symmetry.space_group_name_H-M   'P 1'
#
loop_
_entity.id
_entity.type
_entity.pdbx_description
1 polymer ?
#
loop_
_entity_poly.entity_id
_entity_poly.type
_entity_poly.pdbx_seq_one_letter_code
_entity_poly.pdbx_strand_id
1 'polypeptide(L)' 'MKLGDLLLFKGIINNKQLTEALSEQADKAINYNRAVPLGKVLIELKYVTVEDITDVLNEQTKDREERAVQTKEIKMPTEI' A
#
# COMPACT_ATOMS: atom_id res chain seq x y z
N MET A 1 1.99 -5.14 6.47
CA MET A 1 0.59 -5.13 6.04
C MET A 1 0.50 -4.58 4.63
N LYS A 2 -0.27 -5.20 3.77
CA LYS A 2 -0.43 -4.74 2.38
C LYS A 2 -1.34 -3.53 2.33
N LEU A 3 -1.23 -2.75 1.26
CA LEU A 3 -2.03 -1.54 1.09
C LEU A 3 -3.53 -1.79 1.24
N GLY A 4 -4.04 -2.83 0.58
CA GLY A 4 -5.46 -3.18 0.66
C GLY A 4 -5.89 -3.51 2.08
N ASP A 5 -5.05 -4.23 2.82
CA ASP A 5 -5.36 -4.60 4.20
C ASP A 5 -5.40 -3.36 5.10
N LEU A 6 -4.47 -2.43 4.91
CA LEU A 6 -4.47 -1.19 5.67
C LEU A 6 -5.71 -0.34 5.40
N LEU A 7 -6.11 -0.27 4.15
CA LEU A 7 -7.31 0.49 3.77
C LEU A 7 -8.55 -0.12 4.40
N LEU A 8 -8.63 -1.45 4.45
CA LEU A 8 -9.72 -2.14 5.13
C LEU A 8 -9.70 -1.87 6.62
N PHE A 9 -8.53 -1.98 7.23
CA PHE A 9 -8.37 -1.78 8.67
C PHE A 9 -8.78 -0.37 9.08
N LYS A 10 -8.45 0.62 8.29
CA LYS A 10 -8.80 2.02 8.56
C LYS A 10 -10.25 2.35 8.22
N GLY A 11 -10.94 1.42 7.56
CA GLY A 11 -12.34 1.66 7.18
C GLY A 11 -12.49 2.57 5.97
N ILE A 12 -11.43 2.79 5.22
CA ILE A 12 -11.48 3.63 4.01
C ILE A 12 -12.23 2.90 2.91
N ILE A 13 -12.04 1.59 2.81
CA ILE A 13 -12.78 0.74 1.86
C ILE A 13 -13.36 -0.46 2.62
N ASN A 14 -14.32 -1.14 2.00
CA ASN A 14 -14.87 -2.38 2.53
C ASN A 14 -14.40 -3.58 1.68
N ASN A 15 -14.77 -4.79 2.12
CA ASN A 15 -14.37 -6.01 1.45
C ASN A 15 -14.84 -6.07 0.00
N LYS A 16 -16.05 -5.61 -0.25
CA LYS A 16 -16.61 -5.61 -1.61
C LYS A 16 -15.79 -4.70 -2.52
N GLN A 17 -15.46 -3.52 -2.04
CA GLN A 17 -14.65 -2.57 -2.81
C GLN A 17 -13.26 -3.11 -3.10
N LEU A 18 -12.65 -3.75 -2.10
CA LEU A 18 -11.34 -4.35 -2.30
C LEU A 18 -11.40 -5.48 -3.33
N THR A 19 -12.42 -6.34 -3.25
CA THR A 19 -12.58 -7.43 -4.19
C THR A 19 -12.76 -6.91 -5.62
N GLU A 20 -13.56 -5.87 -5.79
CA GLU A 20 -13.76 -5.25 -7.11
C GLU A 20 -12.45 -4.67 -7.64
N ALA A 21 -11.70 -4.00 -6.78
CA ALA A 21 -10.43 -3.40 -7.17
C ALA A 21 -9.41 -4.46 -7.57
N LEU A 22 -9.35 -5.55 -6.84
CA LEU A 22 -8.44 -6.66 -7.17
C LEU A 22 -8.81 -7.29 -8.50
N SER A 23 -10.10 -7.45 -8.77
CA SER A 23 -10.58 -7.98 -10.04
C SER A 23 -10.20 -7.04 -11.19
N GLU A 24 -10.41 -5.76 -10.99
CA GLU A 24 -10.06 -4.74 -11.97
C GLU A 24 -8.55 -4.69 -12.20
N GLN A 25 -7.78 -4.83 -11.15
CA GLN A 25 -6.33 -4.88 -11.23
C GLN A 25 -5.86 -6.04 -12.10
N ALA A 26 -6.47 -7.21 -11.90
CA ALA A 26 -6.14 -8.39 -12.70
C ALA A 26 -6.49 -8.18 -14.18
N ASP A 27 -7.66 -7.62 -14.46
CA ASP A 27 -8.08 -7.33 -15.81
C ASP A 27 -7.12 -6.36 -16.50
N LYS A 28 -6.73 -5.31 -15.81
CA LYS A 28 -5.79 -4.33 -16.35
C LYS A 28 -4.42 -4.94 -16.60
N ALA A 29 -3.98 -5.81 -15.70
CA ALA A 29 -2.69 -6.48 -15.87
C ALA A 29 -2.69 -7.35 -17.12
N ILE A 30 -3.79 -8.03 -17.39
CA ILE A 30 -3.94 -8.85 -18.57
C ILE A 30 -4.01 -7.97 -19.83
N ASN A 31 -4.85 -6.95 -19.81
CA ASN A 31 -5.09 -6.10 -20.98
C ASN A 31 -3.86 -5.28 -21.38
N TYR A 32 -3.12 -4.78 -20.40
CA TYR A 32 -1.94 -3.96 -20.65
C TYR A 32 -0.64 -4.74 -20.59
N ASN A 33 -0.72 -6.03 -20.31
CA ASN A 33 0.43 -6.92 -20.19
C ASN A 33 1.49 -6.40 -19.23
N ARG A 34 1.03 -5.84 -18.11
CA ARG A 34 1.93 -5.38 -17.05
C ARG A 34 1.16 -5.17 -15.76
N ALA A 35 1.87 -5.22 -14.63
CA ALA A 35 1.26 -5.01 -13.33
C ALA A 35 0.79 -3.57 -13.17
N VAL A 36 -0.36 -3.40 -12.54
CA VAL A 36 -0.92 -2.08 -12.23
C VAL A 36 -1.06 -1.97 -10.71
N PRO A 37 -0.59 -0.87 -10.10
CA PRO A 37 -0.71 -0.71 -8.65
C PRO A 37 -2.15 -0.71 -8.18
N LEU A 38 -2.42 -1.39 -7.08
CA LEU A 38 -3.78 -1.45 -6.51
C LEU A 38 -4.28 -0.06 -6.14
N GLY A 39 -3.41 0.77 -5.57
CA GLY A 39 -3.81 2.14 -5.20
C GLY A 39 -4.33 2.93 -6.38
N LYS A 40 -3.69 2.79 -7.53
CA LYS A 40 -4.14 3.48 -8.75
C LYS A 40 -5.51 2.99 -9.18
N VAL A 41 -5.74 1.68 -9.11
CA VAL A 41 -7.05 1.10 -9.47
C VAL A 41 -8.14 1.65 -8.55
N LEU A 42 -7.87 1.70 -7.24
CA LEU A 42 -8.82 2.22 -6.28
C LEU A 42 -9.15 3.68 -6.54
N ILE A 43 -8.17 4.47 -6.92
CA ILE A 43 -8.38 5.88 -7.26
C ILE A 43 -9.24 6.00 -8.51
N GLU A 44 -8.97 5.20 -9.52
CA GLU A 44 -9.73 5.20 -10.77
C GLU A 44 -11.19 4.80 -10.54
N LEU A 45 -11.42 3.85 -9.64
CA LEU A 45 -12.78 3.44 -9.27
C LEU A 45 -13.45 4.45 -8.34
N LYS A 46 -12.70 5.46 -7.87
CA LYS A 46 -13.18 6.51 -6.98
C LYS A 46 -13.57 6.01 -5.60
N TYR A 47 -12.98 4.90 -5.17
CA TYR A 47 -13.18 4.36 -3.83
C TYR A 47 -12.27 5.04 -2.82
N VAL A 48 -11.14 5.59 -3.26
CA VAL A 48 -10.21 6.32 -2.41
C VAL A 48 -9.70 7.55 -3.16
N THR A 49 -9.09 8.47 -2.41
CA THR A 49 -8.44 9.64 -2.99
C THR A 49 -6.93 9.47 -2.97
N VAL A 50 -6.23 10.34 -3.69
CA VAL A 50 -4.76 10.36 -3.65
C VAL A 50 -4.27 10.59 -2.24
N GLU A 51 -4.95 11.45 -1.49
CA GLU A 51 -4.59 11.73 -0.09
C GLU A 51 -4.70 10.49 0.77
N ASP A 52 -5.77 9.71 0.61
CA ASP A 52 -5.94 8.47 1.35
C ASP A 52 -4.77 7.52 1.10
N ILE A 53 -4.39 7.36 -0.14
CA ILE A 53 -3.27 6.48 -0.51
C ILE A 53 -1.96 7.01 0.05
N THR A 54 -1.73 8.32 -0.03
CA THR A 54 -0.52 8.93 0.47
C THR A 54 -0.38 8.72 1.98
N ASP A 55 -1.46 8.90 2.72
CA ASP A 55 -1.45 8.70 4.17
C ASP A 55 -1.11 7.26 4.54
N VAL A 56 -1.72 6.31 3.85
CA VAL A 56 -1.48 4.90 4.12
C VAL A 56 -0.05 4.51 3.76
N LEU A 57 0.47 5.00 2.65
CA LEU A 57 1.84 4.72 2.24
C LEU A 57 2.85 5.34 3.21
N ASN A 58 2.56 6.50 3.74
CA ASN A 58 3.41 7.13 4.75
C ASN A 58 3.52 6.26 6.00
N GLU A 59 2.41 5.66 6.41
CA GLU A 59 2.44 4.74 7.56
C GLU A 59 3.27 3.51 7.28
N GLN A 60 3.16 2.94 6.08
CA GLN A 60 3.99 1.80 5.70
C GLN A 60 5.47 2.17 5.69
N THR A 61 5.78 3.35 5.18
CA THR A 61 7.16 3.82 5.13
C THR A 61 7.71 4.03 6.53
N LYS A 62 6.90 4.57 7.43
CA LYS A 62 7.31 4.74 8.82
C LYS A 62 7.70 3.43 9.46
N ASP A 63 6.89 2.39 9.26
CA ASP A 63 7.21 1.08 9.80
C ASP A 63 8.54 0.57 9.28
N ARG A 64 8.81 0.75 7.99
CA ARG A 64 10.07 0.34 7.40
C ARG A 64 11.23 1.14 7.95
N GLU A 65 11.05 2.42 8.10
CA GLU A 65 12.09 3.29 8.64
C GLU A 65 12.44 2.93 10.07
N GLU A 66 11.44 2.62 10.87
CA GLU A 66 11.69 2.18 12.25
C GLU A 66 12.53 0.92 12.28
N ARG A 67 12.22 -0.05 11.43
CA ARG A 67 13.01 -1.28 11.36
C ARG A 67 14.43 -1.00 10.90
N ALA A 68 14.57 -0.13 9.92
CA ALA A 68 15.89 0.24 9.41
C ALA A 68 16.72 0.94 10.47
N VAL A 69 16.10 1.82 11.23
CA VAL A 69 16.78 2.53 12.32
C VAL A 69 17.28 1.53 13.37
N GLN A 70 16.44 0.58 13.76
CA GLN A 70 16.84 -0.44 14.72
C GLN A 70 18.01 -1.25 14.21
N THR A 71 18.00 -1.60 12.95
CA THR A 71 19.10 -2.34 12.35
C THR A 71 20.37 -1.51 12.36
N LYS A 72 20.28 -0.23 12.06
CA LYS A 72 21.43 0.66 12.07
C LYS A 72 22.00 0.80 13.47
N GLU A 73 21.13 0.90 14.45
CA GLU A 73 21.58 1.01 15.84
C GLU A 73 22.39 -0.19 16.26
N ILE A 74 21.99 -1.38 15.79
CA ILE A 74 22.74 -2.59 16.08
C ILE A 74 24.12 -2.53 15.44
N LYS A 75 24.22 -1.96 14.24
CA LYS A 75 25.48 -1.86 13.52
C LYS A 75 26.37 -0.73 14.02
N MET A 76 25.74 0.37 14.37
CA MET A 76 26.48 1.58 14.74
C MET A 76 27.52 1.38 15.84
N PRO A 77 27.19 0.69 16.92
CA PRO A 77 28.19 0.45 17.94
C PRO A 77 29.42 -0.28 17.42
N THR A 78 29.25 -1.10 16.44
CA THR A 78 30.32 -1.85 15.85
C THR A 78 31.28 -0.94 15.07
N GLU A 79 30.74 0.08 14.46
CA GLU A 79 31.51 0.99 13.62
C GLU A 79 32.35 1.95 14.45
N ILE A 80 31.89 2.26 15.62
CA ILE A 80 32.59 3.17 16.52
C ILE A 80 33.75 2.47 17.20
#